data_c79b6ee30578e9bd66822e0bbb9dab71
#
_entry.id   c79b6ee30578e9bd66822e0bbb9dab71
#
_cell.length_a   1.000
_cell.length_b   1.000
_cell.length_c   1.000
_cell.angle_alpha   90.00
_cell.angle_beta   90.00
_cell.angle_gamma   90.00
#
_symmetry.space_group_name_H-M   'P 1'
#
loop_
_entity.id
_entity.type
_entity.pdbx_description
1 polymer ?
#
loop_
_entity_poly.entity_id
_entity_poly.type
_entity_poly.pdbx_seq_one_letter_code
_entity_poly.pdbx_strand_id
1 'polypeptide(L)'
;MNRYPLWKYIVIAAALLIGGLYSLPNFFGEAPAVQVSSAKPTVKVDLATQARVEKILNDDSISNTGMFFEATGHVGSIKIRFNSADIQLRARDLLQQKLNADQTDPNFTVALNLLSNTPGWLNAINALPMPLGLDLRGGVYFLLQVDMKGAVQKKVTSLAGDIRSQLRDKSIRHQGIDRSPDSLSINFGSTDEAEQARTLLNSSQPELLWQVRSSGGSTKLLGEFKPAALKAIQDNAVKQNIITLNKRVNELAVKEPVIQQQGAERIVVQLPGVQDTARAKDIIGRTATLESRLADPLVSTIGIGEVPPPGMDTFRFGENRLGVFKKSVIFSGDRITDASAGFDQNQRPAVNISLDAAGGRVMQEVTRENIGKPMGMILFEKGKGEVLTIATIQGEFGSKFQITGQPTTESANDLALLLRAGSLAAPMEIIEERTIGPSLGAENIEKGFKSLLIGFACIAIFMMAYYLLFGTFSVIALAVNLLLLISVLSMLQATLTLPGIAAMALALGMAIDSNVLINERIREELRNGAAPHTAISVGFDKAWATILDSNVTTLIAGLALLAFGSGPIKGFAVVHCLGILTSMFSAVFYSRGLVNLWYGRQKKIQKLAIGQVWRPQEK
;
A
#
# COMPACT_ATOMS: atom_id res chain seq x y z
N MET A 1 -11.41 -50.71 -17.87
CA MET A 1 -12.35 -49.89 -17.12
C MET A 1 -11.63 -48.64 -16.63
N ASN A 2 -12.03 -47.48 -17.10
CA ASN A 2 -11.48 -46.20 -16.65
C ASN A 2 -11.97 -45.89 -15.22
N ARG A 3 -11.28 -46.39 -14.21
CA ARG A 3 -11.58 -46.06 -12.81
C ARG A 3 -10.51 -45.12 -12.29
N TYR A 4 -10.93 -43.92 -11.87
CA TYR A 4 -10.06 -43.09 -11.08
C TYR A 4 -9.76 -43.77 -9.74
N PRO A 5 -8.51 -43.79 -9.29
CA PRO A 5 -8.17 -44.23 -7.95
C PRO A 5 -8.87 -43.32 -6.92
N LEU A 6 -9.26 -43.86 -5.80
CA LEU A 6 -10.09 -43.22 -4.77
C LEU A 6 -9.47 -41.91 -4.27
N TRP A 7 -8.14 -41.86 -4.20
CA TRP A 7 -7.44 -40.62 -3.77
C TRP A 7 -7.72 -39.41 -4.67
N LYS A 8 -7.95 -39.62 -6.00
CA LYS A 8 -8.30 -38.51 -6.90
C LYS A 8 -9.68 -37.91 -6.60
N TYR A 9 -10.64 -38.77 -6.21
CA TYR A 9 -11.95 -38.29 -5.77
C TYR A 9 -11.87 -37.55 -4.41
N ILE A 10 -10.98 -38.00 -3.50
CA ILE A 10 -10.72 -37.32 -2.24
C ILE A 10 -10.16 -35.93 -2.51
N VAL A 11 -9.18 -35.81 -3.42
CA VAL A 11 -8.61 -34.50 -3.81
C VAL A 11 -9.68 -33.58 -4.41
N ILE A 12 -10.54 -34.10 -5.29
CA ILE A 12 -11.66 -33.33 -5.87
C ILE A 12 -12.61 -32.86 -4.76
N ALA A 13 -13.01 -33.75 -3.86
CA ALA A 13 -13.91 -33.43 -2.77
C ALA A 13 -13.29 -32.39 -1.81
N ALA A 14 -12.03 -32.54 -1.46
CA ALA A 14 -11.29 -31.56 -0.65
C ALA A 14 -11.20 -30.19 -1.34
N ALA A 15 -10.87 -30.17 -2.63
CA ALA A 15 -10.81 -28.92 -3.41
C ALA A 15 -12.18 -28.21 -3.47
N LEU A 16 -13.27 -28.96 -3.64
CA LEU A 16 -14.63 -28.40 -3.64
C LEU A 16 -15.04 -27.88 -2.25
N LEU A 17 -14.69 -28.60 -1.20
CA LEU A 17 -15.00 -28.17 0.17
C LEU A 17 -14.25 -26.91 0.54
N ILE A 18 -12.94 -26.88 0.31
CA ILE A 18 -12.10 -25.69 0.51
C ILE A 18 -12.57 -24.55 -0.39
N GLY A 19 -12.83 -24.86 -1.68
CA GLY A 19 -13.34 -23.92 -2.65
C GLY A 19 -14.65 -23.27 -2.20
N GLY A 20 -15.60 -24.06 -1.72
CA GLY A 20 -16.85 -23.56 -1.16
C GLY A 20 -16.66 -22.70 0.07
N LEU A 21 -15.86 -23.17 1.04
CA LEU A 21 -15.61 -22.44 2.30
C LEU A 21 -14.97 -21.06 2.07
N TYR A 22 -13.96 -20.97 1.23
CA TYR A 22 -13.23 -19.72 1.00
C TYR A 22 -13.90 -18.81 -0.04
N SER A 23 -14.79 -19.31 -0.88
CA SER A 23 -15.61 -18.46 -1.75
C SER A 23 -16.83 -17.86 -1.03
N LEU A 24 -17.33 -18.53 0.02
CA LEU A 24 -18.55 -18.16 0.74
C LEU A 24 -18.54 -16.72 1.30
N PRO A 25 -17.42 -16.19 1.88
CA PRO A 25 -17.37 -14.83 2.42
C PRO A 25 -17.73 -13.74 1.41
N ASN A 26 -17.47 -13.95 0.13
CA ASN A 26 -17.73 -12.96 -0.92
C ASN A 26 -19.21 -12.74 -1.21
N PHE A 27 -20.08 -13.65 -0.77
CA PHE A 27 -21.54 -13.54 -0.96
C PHE A 27 -22.24 -12.73 0.14
N PHE A 28 -21.56 -12.48 1.27
CA PHE A 28 -22.17 -11.71 2.37
C PHE A 28 -22.10 -10.19 2.17
N GLY A 29 -21.21 -9.72 1.32
CA GLY A 29 -21.02 -8.30 1.02
C GLY A 29 -20.50 -7.48 2.21
N GLU A 30 -20.49 -6.17 2.05
CA GLU A 30 -20.10 -5.19 3.07
C GLU A 30 -21.30 -4.28 3.37
N ALA A 31 -21.45 -3.86 4.62
CA ALA A 31 -22.45 -2.90 5.04
C ALA A 31 -21.81 -1.57 5.44
N PRO A 32 -22.47 -0.43 5.17
CA PRO A 32 -22.04 0.88 5.65
C PRO A 32 -21.92 0.86 7.18
N ALA A 33 -20.82 1.39 7.69
CA ALA A 33 -20.56 1.41 9.13
C ALA A 33 -19.87 2.70 9.57
N VAL A 34 -20.04 3.05 10.84
CA VAL A 34 -19.31 4.12 11.50
C VAL A 34 -18.40 3.48 12.54
N GLN A 35 -17.16 3.92 12.56
CA GLN A 35 -16.19 3.54 13.57
C GLN A 35 -15.95 4.73 14.51
N VAL A 36 -16.15 4.49 15.80
CA VAL A 36 -15.81 5.42 16.88
C VAL A 36 -14.54 4.92 17.55
N SER A 37 -13.49 5.73 17.49
CA SER A 37 -12.20 5.45 18.14
C SER A 37 -11.81 6.63 19.01
N SER A 38 -10.84 6.44 19.91
CA SER A 38 -10.33 7.53 20.71
C SER A 38 -9.50 8.48 19.84
N ALA A 39 -9.71 9.77 19.99
CA ALA A 39 -8.82 10.80 19.44
C ALA A 39 -7.64 11.10 20.39
N LYS A 40 -7.73 10.69 21.67
CA LYS A 40 -6.72 10.98 22.71
C LYS A 40 -6.23 9.70 23.36
N PRO A 41 -4.92 9.53 23.61
CA PRO A 41 -4.38 8.34 24.29
C PRO A 41 -4.94 8.11 25.70
N THR A 42 -5.44 9.15 26.34
CA THR A 42 -6.03 9.13 27.70
C THR A 42 -7.50 8.76 27.72
N VAL A 43 -8.19 8.88 26.59
CA VAL A 43 -9.62 8.54 26.48
C VAL A 43 -9.71 7.08 25.99
N LYS A 44 -10.25 6.22 26.83
CA LYS A 44 -10.51 4.82 26.45
C LYS A 44 -11.90 4.73 25.85
N VAL A 45 -11.99 4.00 24.75
CA VAL A 45 -13.27 3.55 24.23
C VAL A 45 -13.57 2.23 24.91
N ASP A 46 -14.62 2.21 25.74
CA ASP A 46 -15.04 1.08 26.58
C ASP A 46 -16.54 0.78 26.38
N LEU A 47 -17.04 -0.16 27.15
CA LEU A 47 -18.47 -0.51 27.14
C LEU A 47 -19.37 0.65 27.60
N ALA A 48 -18.86 1.56 28.46
CA ALA A 48 -19.61 2.74 28.86
C ALA A 48 -19.75 3.72 27.68
N THR A 49 -18.68 3.87 26.89
CA THR A 49 -18.71 4.63 25.64
C THR A 49 -19.68 3.99 24.64
N GLN A 50 -19.71 2.66 24.55
CA GLN A 50 -20.66 1.95 23.69
C GLN A 50 -22.11 2.24 24.11
N ALA A 51 -22.42 2.15 25.38
CA ALA A 51 -23.77 2.47 25.90
C ALA A 51 -24.16 3.93 25.63
N ARG A 52 -23.19 4.86 25.72
CA ARG A 52 -23.42 6.28 25.37
C ARG A 52 -23.71 6.46 23.88
N VAL A 53 -22.97 5.80 23.02
CA VAL A 53 -23.18 5.81 21.55
C VAL A 53 -24.55 5.23 21.21
N GLU A 54 -24.91 4.10 21.81
CA GLU A 54 -26.23 3.47 21.61
C GLU A 54 -27.37 4.38 22.04
N LYS A 55 -27.23 5.05 23.18
CA LYS A 55 -28.23 6.01 23.66
C LYS A 55 -28.37 7.19 22.68
N ILE A 56 -27.29 7.75 22.19
CA ILE A 56 -27.30 8.87 21.22
C ILE A 56 -28.05 8.48 19.94
N LEU A 57 -27.81 7.28 19.42
CA LEU A 57 -28.47 6.80 18.20
C LEU A 57 -29.95 6.54 18.42
N ASN A 58 -30.33 5.97 19.58
CA ASN A 58 -31.71 5.71 19.95
C ASN A 58 -32.50 7.00 20.17
N ASP A 59 -31.94 7.99 20.86
CA ASP A 59 -32.58 9.28 21.12
C ASP A 59 -32.94 10.03 19.81
N ASP A 60 -32.12 9.87 18.74
CA ASP A 60 -32.38 10.47 17.42
C ASP A 60 -33.01 9.47 16.43
N SER A 61 -33.51 8.33 16.91
CA SER A 61 -34.21 7.31 16.12
C SER A 61 -33.40 6.78 14.93
N ILE A 62 -32.07 6.71 15.05
CA ILE A 62 -31.19 6.15 14.04
C ILE A 62 -31.04 4.64 14.30
N SER A 63 -31.69 3.83 13.46
CA SER A 63 -31.59 2.37 13.54
C SER A 63 -30.23 1.86 13.04
N ASN A 64 -29.62 0.94 13.77
CA ASN A 64 -28.43 0.21 13.39
C ASN A 64 -28.70 -1.29 13.26
N THR A 65 -27.87 -2.02 12.51
CA THR A 65 -27.97 -3.48 12.30
C THR A 65 -27.00 -4.27 13.16
N GLY A 66 -26.23 -3.60 13.99
CA GLY A 66 -25.30 -4.21 14.94
C GLY A 66 -24.23 -3.24 15.39
N MET A 67 -23.84 -3.38 16.65
CA MET A 67 -22.77 -2.60 17.26
C MET A 67 -21.73 -3.57 17.84
N PHE A 68 -20.47 -3.38 17.46
CA PHE A 68 -19.37 -4.27 17.83
C PHE A 68 -18.28 -3.47 18.54
N PHE A 69 -17.93 -3.93 19.72
CA PHE A 69 -16.77 -3.43 20.43
C PHE A 69 -15.54 -4.29 20.10
N GLU A 70 -14.47 -3.66 19.68
CA GLU A 70 -13.19 -4.31 19.36
C GLU A 70 -12.11 -3.75 20.27
N ALA A 71 -11.57 -4.59 21.14
CA ALA A 71 -10.46 -4.24 22.00
C ALA A 71 -9.15 -4.40 21.21
N THR A 72 -8.65 -3.32 20.62
CA THR A 72 -7.38 -3.35 19.89
C THR A 72 -6.31 -2.63 20.72
N GLY A 73 -5.38 -3.37 21.30
CA GLY A 73 -4.32 -2.82 22.16
C GLY A 73 -4.86 -2.13 23.42
N HIS A 74 -4.34 -0.95 23.75
CA HIS A 74 -4.77 -0.17 24.92
C HIS A 74 -5.97 0.76 24.63
N VAL A 75 -6.39 0.89 23.38
CA VAL A 75 -7.48 1.79 22.94
C VAL A 75 -8.49 0.98 22.16
N GLY A 76 -9.71 0.80 22.71
CA GLY A 76 -10.79 0.11 22.04
C GLY A 76 -11.37 0.92 20.86
N SER A 77 -12.17 0.27 20.01
CA SER A 77 -13.00 0.92 18.99
C SER A 77 -14.39 0.35 18.95
N ILE A 78 -15.40 1.17 18.62
CA ILE A 78 -16.78 0.75 18.43
C ILE A 78 -17.09 0.86 16.95
N LYS A 79 -17.56 -0.24 16.36
CA LYS A 79 -18.00 -0.29 14.97
C LYS A 79 -19.50 -0.50 14.91
N ILE A 80 -20.20 0.38 14.22
CA ILE A 80 -21.66 0.39 14.15
C ILE A 80 -22.07 0.21 12.71
N ARG A 81 -22.90 -0.79 12.44
CA ARG A 81 -23.34 -1.15 11.09
C ARG A 81 -24.71 -0.55 10.80
N PHE A 82 -24.90 -0.06 9.57
CA PHE A 82 -26.13 0.57 9.09
C PHE A 82 -26.62 -0.09 7.80
N ASN A 83 -27.92 0.12 7.50
CA ASN A 83 -28.55 -0.43 6.29
C ASN A 83 -28.31 0.40 5.02
N SER A 84 -27.95 1.67 5.16
CA SER A 84 -27.71 2.55 4.01
C SER A 84 -26.61 3.58 4.28
N ALA A 85 -25.99 4.08 3.21
CA ALA A 85 -24.98 5.13 3.28
C ALA A 85 -25.55 6.46 3.82
N ASP A 86 -26.81 6.78 3.55
CA ASP A 86 -27.45 7.99 4.06
C ASP A 86 -27.59 7.97 5.57
N ILE A 87 -28.01 6.81 6.13
CA ILE A 87 -28.11 6.62 7.58
C ILE A 87 -26.72 6.68 8.21
N GLN A 88 -25.72 6.09 7.55
CA GLN A 88 -24.31 6.13 7.98
C GLN A 88 -23.81 7.57 8.10
N LEU A 89 -24.07 8.42 7.09
CA LEU A 89 -23.64 9.82 7.09
C LEU A 89 -24.30 10.61 8.22
N ARG A 90 -25.63 10.45 8.41
CA ARG A 90 -26.36 11.09 9.50
C ARG A 90 -25.83 10.64 10.87
N ALA A 91 -25.58 9.34 11.04
CA ALA A 91 -25.03 8.78 12.27
C ALA A 91 -23.64 9.35 12.57
N ARG A 92 -22.76 9.46 11.56
CA ARG A 92 -21.44 10.06 11.71
C ARG A 92 -21.54 11.50 12.22
N ASP A 93 -22.32 12.35 11.54
CA ASP A 93 -22.43 13.76 11.88
C ASP A 93 -23.03 13.96 13.29
N LEU A 94 -24.04 13.19 13.62
CA LEU A 94 -24.64 13.19 14.95
C LEU A 94 -23.66 12.76 16.04
N LEU A 95 -22.97 11.63 15.83
CA LEU A 95 -21.99 11.12 16.79
C LEU A 95 -20.79 12.05 16.92
N GLN A 96 -20.29 12.63 15.81
CA GLN A 96 -19.22 13.63 15.84
C GLN A 96 -19.60 14.81 16.72
N GLN A 97 -20.84 15.29 16.62
CA GLN A 97 -21.33 16.45 17.38
C GLN A 97 -21.60 16.12 18.85
N LYS A 98 -22.28 15.01 19.14
CA LYS A 98 -22.73 14.68 20.52
C LYS A 98 -21.68 14.00 21.38
N LEU A 99 -20.71 13.28 20.80
CA LEU A 99 -19.62 12.68 21.55
C LEU A 99 -18.53 13.69 21.91
N ASN A 100 -18.34 14.71 21.09
CA ASN A 100 -17.33 15.75 21.26
C ASN A 100 -18.00 17.05 21.70
N ALA A 101 -17.85 17.40 22.98
CA ALA A 101 -18.34 18.67 23.51
C ALA A 101 -17.57 19.88 22.97
N ASP A 102 -16.28 19.68 22.70
CA ASP A 102 -15.39 20.64 22.05
C ASP A 102 -14.97 20.06 20.67
N GLN A 103 -15.36 20.75 19.60
CA GLN A 103 -15.01 20.34 18.24
C GLN A 103 -13.56 20.71 17.86
N THR A 104 -12.94 21.62 18.60
CA THR A 104 -11.55 22.02 18.38
C THR A 104 -10.56 21.06 19.05
N ASP A 105 -10.99 20.33 20.09
CA ASP A 105 -10.17 19.30 20.77
C ASP A 105 -11.03 18.03 21.05
N PRO A 106 -11.38 17.28 20.00
CA PRO A 106 -12.29 16.15 20.10
C PRO A 106 -11.73 15.00 20.94
N ASN A 107 -12.58 14.38 21.75
CA ASN A 107 -12.23 13.18 22.54
C ASN A 107 -12.33 11.90 21.70
N PHE A 108 -13.21 11.89 20.71
CA PHE A 108 -13.49 10.74 19.87
C PHE A 108 -13.39 11.11 18.39
N THR A 109 -12.76 10.23 17.62
CA THR A 109 -12.78 10.27 16.16
C THR A 109 -13.90 9.38 15.63
N VAL A 110 -14.79 9.97 14.83
CA VAL A 110 -15.92 9.27 14.21
C VAL A 110 -15.64 9.16 12.71
N ALA A 111 -15.29 7.96 12.24
CA ALA A 111 -14.88 7.72 10.85
C ALA A 111 -15.92 6.85 10.12
N LEU A 112 -16.11 7.13 8.84
CA LEU A 112 -16.87 6.25 7.95
C LEU A 112 -16.07 4.97 7.68
N ASN A 113 -16.73 3.82 7.70
CA ASN A 113 -16.12 2.52 7.46
C ASN A 113 -17.09 1.62 6.69
N LEU A 114 -16.59 0.49 6.19
CA LEU A 114 -17.37 -0.60 5.62
C LEU A 114 -17.05 -1.87 6.42
N LEU A 115 -18.06 -2.57 6.89
CA LEU A 115 -17.89 -3.81 7.65
C LEU A 115 -18.41 -4.99 6.84
N SER A 116 -17.61 -6.05 6.77
CA SER A 116 -18.05 -7.30 6.17
C SER A 116 -19.20 -7.91 6.97
N ASN A 117 -20.19 -8.42 6.24
CA ASN A 117 -21.32 -9.18 6.83
C ASN A 117 -20.97 -10.66 7.04
N THR A 118 -19.71 -11.05 6.84
CA THR A 118 -19.24 -12.42 7.00
C THR A 118 -19.47 -12.93 8.42
N PRO A 119 -20.09 -14.12 8.61
CA PRO A 119 -20.27 -14.73 9.92
C PRO A 119 -18.96 -14.98 10.66
N GLY A 120 -18.97 -14.85 11.99
CA GLY A 120 -17.77 -14.96 12.81
C GLY A 120 -17.01 -16.28 12.71
N TRP A 121 -17.69 -17.41 12.45
CA TRP A 121 -17.06 -18.71 12.28
C TRP A 121 -16.18 -18.80 11.02
N LEU A 122 -16.52 -18.07 9.93
CA LEU A 122 -15.67 -17.96 8.75
C LEU A 122 -14.43 -17.12 9.04
N ASN A 123 -14.58 -16.04 9.81
CA ASN A 123 -13.43 -15.24 10.25
C ASN A 123 -12.47 -16.05 11.15
N ALA A 124 -12.99 -16.97 11.97
CA ALA A 124 -12.17 -17.81 12.84
C ALA A 124 -11.22 -18.77 12.07
N ILE A 125 -11.59 -19.14 10.85
CA ILE A 125 -10.74 -19.95 9.94
C ILE A 125 -9.99 -19.10 8.92
N ASN A 126 -9.92 -17.78 9.10
CA ASN A 126 -9.34 -16.81 8.15
C ASN A 126 -9.94 -16.87 6.74
N ALA A 127 -11.20 -17.31 6.62
CA ALA A 127 -11.95 -17.20 5.38
C ALA A 127 -12.52 -15.78 5.27
N LEU A 128 -11.74 -14.90 4.66
CA LEU A 128 -12.08 -13.48 4.46
C LEU A 128 -12.56 -13.26 3.02
N PRO A 129 -13.47 -12.28 2.77
CA PRO A 129 -13.80 -11.90 1.42
C PRO A 129 -12.59 -11.33 0.70
N MET A 130 -12.51 -11.52 -0.61
CA MET A 130 -11.46 -10.91 -1.41
C MET A 130 -11.60 -9.38 -1.39
N PRO A 131 -10.49 -8.64 -1.27
CA PRO A 131 -10.52 -7.19 -1.27
C PRO A 131 -10.92 -6.65 -2.64
N LEU A 132 -11.63 -5.52 -2.63
CA LEU A 132 -12.06 -4.84 -3.84
C LEU A 132 -11.15 -3.65 -4.12
N GLY A 133 -10.70 -3.52 -5.36
CA GLY A 133 -9.89 -2.39 -5.81
C GLY A 133 -10.68 -1.08 -5.87
N LEU A 134 -9.96 0.01 -6.13
CA LEU A 134 -10.50 1.36 -6.19
C LEU A 134 -11.73 1.50 -7.12
N ASP A 135 -11.68 0.85 -8.29
CA ASP A 135 -12.73 0.90 -9.31
C ASP A 135 -14.06 0.25 -8.87
N LEU A 136 -14.01 -0.65 -7.88
CA LEU A 136 -15.13 -1.43 -7.38
C LEU A 136 -15.62 -0.97 -6.00
N ARG A 137 -14.73 -0.47 -5.15
CA ARG A 137 -15.05 -0.01 -3.79
C ARG A 137 -15.27 1.49 -3.71
N GLY A 138 -14.80 2.23 -4.72
CA GLY A 138 -14.65 3.66 -4.64
C GLY A 138 -13.43 4.04 -3.79
N GLY A 139 -13.17 5.32 -3.64
CA GLY A 139 -12.05 5.84 -2.88
C GLY A 139 -11.28 6.92 -3.64
N VAL A 140 -10.00 7.10 -3.30
CA VAL A 140 -9.17 8.18 -3.85
C VAL A 140 -7.95 7.64 -4.58
N TYR A 141 -7.66 8.25 -5.71
CA TYR A 141 -6.46 8.06 -6.51
C TYR A 141 -5.65 9.34 -6.51
N PHE A 142 -4.36 9.23 -6.19
CA PHE A 142 -3.39 10.30 -6.35
C PHE A 142 -2.25 9.87 -7.26
N LEU A 143 -1.85 10.76 -8.16
CA LEU A 143 -0.59 10.65 -8.88
C LEU A 143 0.35 11.72 -8.36
N LEU A 144 1.47 11.29 -7.79
CA LEU A 144 2.48 12.14 -7.16
C LEU A 144 3.69 12.25 -8.07
N GLN A 145 4.18 13.46 -8.29
CA GLN A 145 5.46 13.75 -8.97
C GLN A 145 6.52 13.98 -7.90
N VAL A 146 7.62 13.23 -7.94
CA VAL A 146 8.76 13.39 -7.03
C VAL A 146 9.67 14.51 -7.55
N ASP A 147 10.04 15.44 -6.70
CA ASP A 147 11.02 16.49 -7.02
C ASP A 147 12.44 15.91 -7.04
N MET A 148 12.85 15.49 -8.22
CA MET A 148 14.19 14.90 -8.42
C MET A 148 15.32 15.91 -8.20
N LYS A 149 15.08 17.20 -8.50
CA LYS A 149 16.06 18.26 -8.25
C LYS A 149 16.24 18.48 -6.76
N GLY A 150 15.15 18.53 -6.02
CA GLY A 150 15.16 18.62 -4.55
C GLY A 150 15.83 17.40 -3.89
N ALA A 151 15.68 16.20 -4.44
CA ALA A 151 16.38 15.01 -3.96
C ALA A 151 17.91 15.15 -4.09
N VAL A 152 18.38 15.59 -5.25
CA VAL A 152 19.83 15.81 -5.50
C VAL A 152 20.36 16.93 -4.61
N GLN A 153 19.65 18.04 -4.51
CA GLN A 153 20.04 19.17 -3.67
C GLN A 153 20.13 18.80 -2.17
N LYS A 154 19.22 17.97 -1.66
CA LYS A 154 19.28 17.43 -0.30
C LYS A 154 20.53 16.57 -0.11
N LYS A 155 20.87 15.72 -1.07
CA LYS A 155 22.10 14.91 -1.05
C LYS A 155 23.36 15.78 -1.07
N VAL A 156 23.40 16.82 -1.92
CA VAL A 156 24.49 17.81 -1.97
C VAL A 156 24.69 18.47 -0.59
N THR A 157 23.60 18.85 0.06
CA THR A 157 23.64 19.49 1.37
C THR A 157 24.19 18.57 2.46
N SER A 158 23.76 17.30 2.47
CA SER A 158 24.29 16.28 3.39
C SER A 158 25.79 16.04 3.16
N LEU A 159 26.18 15.82 1.90
CA LEU A 159 27.57 15.61 1.53
C LEU A 159 28.48 16.77 1.91
N ALA A 160 28.03 18.03 1.77
CA ALA A 160 28.81 19.19 2.18
C ALA A 160 29.11 19.19 3.68
N GLY A 161 28.17 18.69 4.51
CA GLY A 161 28.36 18.48 5.94
C GLY A 161 29.41 17.41 6.24
N ASP A 162 29.27 16.24 5.60
CA ASP A 162 30.17 15.10 5.78
C ASP A 162 31.59 15.45 5.33
N ILE A 163 31.74 16.10 4.17
CA ILE A 163 33.02 16.56 3.64
C ILE A 163 33.70 17.55 4.60
N ARG A 164 32.93 18.50 5.15
CA ARG A 164 33.47 19.46 6.12
C ARG A 164 34.03 18.75 7.36
N SER A 165 33.34 17.75 7.88
CA SER A 165 33.80 16.94 9.00
C SER A 165 35.06 16.15 8.63
N GLN A 166 35.08 15.47 7.49
CA GLN A 166 36.24 14.68 7.04
C GLN A 166 37.51 15.54 6.83
N LEU A 167 37.34 16.73 6.21
CA LEU A 167 38.48 17.65 6.01
C LEU A 167 39.01 18.19 7.35
N ARG A 168 38.14 18.50 8.30
CA ARG A 168 38.49 18.92 9.65
C ARG A 168 39.26 17.82 10.39
N ASP A 169 38.75 16.58 10.36
CA ASP A 169 39.33 15.43 11.07
C ASP A 169 40.73 15.08 10.51
N LYS A 170 40.98 15.37 9.22
CA LYS A 170 42.30 15.22 8.58
C LYS A 170 43.13 16.50 8.61
N SER A 171 42.67 17.54 9.31
CA SER A 171 43.38 18.83 9.43
C SER A 171 43.66 19.54 8.10
N ILE A 172 42.88 19.26 7.03
CA ILE A 172 42.96 19.91 5.73
C ILE A 172 42.17 21.22 5.81
N ARG A 173 42.83 22.36 5.68
CA ARG A 173 42.21 23.67 5.76
C ARG A 173 41.49 24.03 4.47
N HIS A 174 40.28 24.57 4.55
CA HIS A 174 39.53 25.10 3.42
C HIS A 174 38.90 26.46 3.74
N GLN A 175 38.69 27.29 2.74
CA GLN A 175 38.11 28.64 2.86
C GLN A 175 36.59 28.67 2.76
N GLY A 176 35.97 27.58 2.34
CA GLY A 176 34.50 27.42 2.27
C GLY A 176 34.11 26.28 1.34
N ILE A 177 32.85 25.84 1.49
CA ILE A 177 32.21 24.84 0.61
C ILE A 177 30.97 25.49 0.01
N ASP A 178 31.02 25.79 -1.27
CA ASP A 178 29.91 26.33 -2.04
C ASP A 178 29.08 25.17 -2.62
N ARG A 179 27.77 25.33 -2.62
CA ARG A 179 26.80 24.33 -3.06
C ARG A 179 26.06 24.83 -4.29
N SER A 180 26.06 24.05 -5.36
CA SER A 180 25.20 24.19 -6.53
C SER A 180 24.13 23.12 -6.51
N PRO A 181 23.07 23.18 -7.31
CA PRO A 181 21.98 22.20 -7.28
C PRO A 181 22.44 20.74 -7.48
N ASP A 182 23.50 20.50 -8.23
CA ASP A 182 24.02 19.19 -8.64
C ASP A 182 25.53 19.01 -8.43
N SER A 183 26.20 19.97 -7.78
CA SER A 183 27.65 19.96 -7.62
C SER A 183 28.10 20.67 -6.34
N LEU A 184 29.34 20.40 -5.93
CA LEU A 184 30.02 20.99 -4.79
C LEU A 184 31.31 21.64 -5.24
N SER A 185 31.62 22.83 -4.70
CA SER A 185 32.91 23.51 -4.92
C SER A 185 33.56 23.84 -3.58
N ILE A 186 34.77 23.39 -3.37
CA ILE A 186 35.53 23.63 -2.14
C ILE A 186 36.67 24.57 -2.47
N ASN A 187 36.76 25.68 -1.75
CA ASN A 187 37.80 26.70 -1.95
C ASN A 187 39.01 26.42 -1.03
N PHE A 188 40.20 26.38 -1.59
CA PHE A 188 41.46 26.15 -0.90
C PHE A 188 42.42 27.32 -1.06
N GLY A 189 43.30 27.49 -0.08
CA GLY A 189 44.37 28.49 -0.12
C GLY A 189 45.58 28.07 -0.95
N SER A 190 45.80 26.75 -1.13
CA SER A 190 46.91 26.18 -1.90
C SER A 190 46.46 25.00 -2.76
N THR A 191 47.24 24.74 -3.82
CA THR A 191 47.04 23.60 -4.72
C THR A 191 47.32 22.26 -4.00
N ASP A 192 48.31 22.23 -3.10
CA ASP A 192 48.68 21.05 -2.33
C ASP A 192 47.55 20.59 -1.40
N GLU A 193 46.88 21.52 -0.71
CA GLU A 193 45.70 21.22 0.11
C GLU A 193 44.54 20.66 -0.74
N ALA A 194 44.31 21.23 -1.93
CA ALA A 194 43.28 20.77 -2.85
C ALA A 194 43.58 19.36 -3.38
N GLU A 195 44.83 19.01 -3.67
CA GLU A 195 45.22 17.66 -4.12
C GLU A 195 45.12 16.62 -2.99
N GLN A 196 45.50 16.98 -1.77
CA GLN A 196 45.28 16.13 -0.58
C GLN A 196 43.79 15.87 -0.36
N ALA A 197 42.97 16.91 -0.43
CA ALA A 197 41.53 16.80 -0.35
C ALA A 197 40.96 15.93 -1.48
N ARG A 198 41.42 16.10 -2.71
CA ARG A 198 41.00 15.27 -3.85
C ARG A 198 41.31 13.80 -3.63
N THR A 199 42.48 13.46 -3.13
CA THR A 199 42.89 12.08 -2.85
C THR A 199 42.00 11.44 -1.77
N LEU A 200 41.74 12.18 -0.69
CA LEU A 200 40.85 11.77 0.38
C LEU A 200 39.42 11.56 -0.12
N LEU A 201 38.88 12.56 -0.85
CA LEU A 201 37.46 12.54 -1.28
C LEU A 201 37.19 11.55 -2.42
N ASN A 202 38.17 11.26 -3.29
CA ASN A 202 38.05 10.18 -4.27
C ASN A 202 37.85 8.82 -3.63
N SER A 203 38.42 8.56 -2.46
CA SER A 203 38.26 7.29 -1.75
C SER A 203 37.00 7.25 -0.91
N SER A 204 36.60 8.36 -0.27
CA SER A 204 35.47 8.43 0.64
C SER A 204 34.15 8.76 -0.05
N GLN A 205 34.18 9.45 -1.20
CA GLN A 205 33.01 9.88 -1.98
C GLN A 205 33.16 9.48 -3.47
N PRO A 206 33.14 8.18 -3.80
CA PRO A 206 33.39 7.69 -5.16
C PRO A 206 32.25 8.00 -6.14
N GLU A 207 31.12 8.51 -5.66
CA GLU A 207 29.96 8.93 -6.44
C GLU A 207 30.15 10.27 -7.15
N LEU A 208 31.20 11.05 -6.74
CA LEU A 208 31.57 12.33 -7.34
C LEU A 208 32.82 12.20 -8.20
N LEU A 209 32.90 13.04 -9.25
CA LEU A 209 34.11 13.29 -10.03
C LEU A 209 34.75 14.56 -9.48
N TRP A 210 35.98 14.45 -8.97
CA TRP A 210 36.69 15.53 -8.36
C TRP A 210 37.74 16.12 -9.33
N GLN A 211 37.62 17.43 -9.61
CA GLN A 211 38.53 18.16 -10.49
C GLN A 211 39.09 19.39 -9.77
N VAL A 212 40.42 19.51 -9.77
CA VAL A 212 41.10 20.73 -9.27
C VAL A 212 41.09 21.76 -10.39
N ARG A 213 40.62 22.96 -10.11
CA ARG A 213 40.67 24.11 -11.01
C ARG A 213 41.35 25.27 -10.28
N SER A 214 42.45 25.74 -10.84
CA SER A 214 43.17 26.94 -10.34
C SER A 214 42.93 28.09 -11.31
N SER A 215 42.47 29.22 -10.79
CA SER A 215 42.23 30.44 -11.56
C SER A 215 42.49 31.66 -10.67
N GLY A 216 43.36 32.56 -11.12
CA GLY A 216 43.55 33.86 -10.50
C GLY A 216 43.99 33.86 -9.03
N GLY A 217 44.82 32.88 -8.61
CA GLY A 217 45.35 32.80 -7.23
C GLY A 217 44.42 32.08 -6.22
N SER A 218 43.25 31.60 -6.66
CA SER A 218 42.38 30.73 -5.85
C SER A 218 42.33 29.33 -6.47
N THR A 219 42.45 28.30 -5.62
CA THR A 219 42.31 26.91 -6.03
C THR A 219 40.97 26.36 -5.56
N LYS A 220 40.19 25.82 -6.50
CA LYS A 220 38.88 25.21 -6.24
C LYS A 220 38.92 23.75 -6.60
N LEU A 221 38.34 22.93 -5.72
CA LEU A 221 38.07 21.51 -5.98
C LEU A 221 36.59 21.37 -6.31
N LEU A 222 36.28 21.06 -7.57
CA LEU A 222 34.93 20.88 -8.06
C LEU A 222 34.56 19.39 -8.00
N GLY A 223 33.45 19.08 -7.37
CA GLY A 223 32.88 17.74 -7.31
C GLY A 223 31.52 17.68 -8.04
N GLU A 224 31.48 16.95 -9.15
CA GLU A 224 30.28 16.73 -9.95
C GLU A 224 29.80 15.28 -9.82
N PHE A 225 28.49 15.05 -9.69
CA PHE A 225 27.97 13.69 -9.64
C PHE A 225 28.17 12.95 -10.96
N LYS A 226 28.59 11.68 -10.87
CA LYS A 226 28.59 10.77 -12.02
C LYS A 226 27.15 10.51 -12.46
N PRO A 227 26.85 10.34 -13.77
CA PRO A 227 25.50 10.08 -14.26
C PRO A 227 24.83 8.86 -13.59
N ALA A 228 25.59 7.80 -13.34
CA ALA A 228 25.11 6.62 -12.63
C ALA A 228 24.75 6.92 -11.17
N ALA A 229 25.48 7.80 -10.49
CA ALA A 229 25.20 8.23 -9.13
C ALA A 229 23.94 9.10 -9.06
N LEU A 230 23.75 10.03 -10.00
CA LEU A 230 22.52 10.82 -10.11
C LEU A 230 21.30 9.92 -10.26
N LYS A 231 21.37 8.94 -11.16
CA LYS A 231 20.29 7.97 -11.33
C LYS A 231 20.03 7.18 -10.06
N ALA A 232 21.06 6.71 -9.37
CA ALA A 232 20.92 5.98 -8.12
C ALA A 232 20.28 6.84 -7.01
N ILE A 233 20.61 8.13 -6.91
CA ILE A 233 20.00 9.08 -5.96
C ILE A 233 18.50 9.21 -6.27
N GLN A 234 18.13 9.38 -7.54
CA GLN A 234 16.74 9.52 -7.98
C GLN A 234 15.93 8.25 -7.69
N ASP A 235 16.45 7.08 -8.10
CA ASP A 235 15.80 5.78 -7.87
C ASP A 235 15.62 5.51 -6.36
N ASN A 236 16.62 5.84 -5.55
CA ASN A 236 16.54 5.70 -4.10
C ASN A 236 15.53 6.67 -3.48
N ALA A 237 15.42 7.90 -3.98
CA ALA A 237 14.45 8.87 -3.50
C ALA A 237 13.02 8.37 -3.72
N VAL A 238 12.71 7.82 -4.90
CA VAL A 238 11.39 7.23 -5.20
C VAL A 238 11.11 6.06 -4.27
N LYS A 239 12.06 5.11 -4.11
CA LYS A 239 11.90 3.95 -3.23
C LYS A 239 11.65 4.35 -1.78
N GLN A 240 12.42 5.29 -1.25
CA GLN A 240 12.24 5.78 0.13
C GLN A 240 10.91 6.52 0.30
N ASN A 241 10.50 7.32 -0.68
CA ASN A 241 9.19 7.96 -0.65
C ASN A 241 8.05 6.95 -0.65
N ILE A 242 8.15 5.85 -1.43
CA ILE A 242 7.17 4.76 -1.40
C ILE A 242 7.10 4.10 -0.02
N ILE A 243 8.25 3.85 0.62
CA ILE A 243 8.29 3.28 1.98
C ILE A 243 7.62 4.23 2.98
N THR A 244 7.91 5.52 2.90
CA THR A 244 7.32 6.55 3.76
C THR A 244 5.80 6.67 3.53
N LEU A 245 5.36 6.67 2.27
CA LEU A 245 3.93 6.70 1.92
C LEU A 245 3.20 5.48 2.45
N ASN A 246 3.79 4.28 2.33
CA ASN A 246 3.19 3.06 2.90
C ASN A 246 2.98 3.19 4.43
N LYS A 247 3.97 3.71 5.15
CA LYS A 247 3.83 3.96 6.59
C LYS A 247 2.69 4.94 6.88
N ARG A 248 2.61 6.05 6.15
CA ARG A 248 1.56 7.07 6.33
C ARG A 248 0.15 6.55 6.04
N VAL A 249 0.02 5.76 4.97
CA VAL A 249 -1.27 5.20 4.56
C VAL A 249 -1.72 4.10 5.52
N ASN A 250 -0.79 3.33 6.10
CA ASN A 250 -1.12 2.34 7.13
C ASN A 250 -1.72 3.00 8.38
N GLU A 251 -1.29 4.21 8.74
CA GLU A 251 -1.87 4.98 9.85
C GLU A 251 -3.31 5.48 9.55
N LEU A 252 -3.70 5.56 8.27
CA LEU A 252 -5.09 5.84 7.86
C LEU A 252 -6.00 4.61 8.00
N ALA A 253 -5.47 3.47 8.44
CA ALA A 253 -6.18 2.19 8.52
C ALA A 253 -6.87 1.78 7.20
N VAL A 254 -6.32 2.20 6.07
CA VAL A 254 -6.80 1.82 4.73
C VAL A 254 -6.47 0.36 4.49
N LYS A 255 -7.48 -0.43 4.16
CA LYS A 255 -7.26 -1.82 3.76
C LYS A 255 -6.71 -1.84 2.33
N GLU A 256 -5.54 -2.47 2.16
CA GLU A 256 -4.89 -2.72 0.88
C GLU A 256 -4.68 -1.49 -0.02
N PRO A 257 -3.95 -0.50 0.46
CA PRO A 257 -3.57 0.61 -0.40
C PRO A 257 -2.62 0.11 -1.49
N VAL A 258 -2.76 0.67 -2.69
CA VAL A 258 -1.81 0.42 -3.78
C VAL A 258 -0.88 1.61 -3.88
N ILE A 259 0.40 1.41 -3.54
CA ILE A 259 1.44 2.43 -3.65
C ILE A 259 2.56 1.86 -4.51
N GLN A 260 2.75 2.42 -5.69
CA GLN A 260 3.72 1.90 -6.66
C GLN A 260 4.32 2.99 -7.53
N GLN A 261 5.55 2.73 -7.98
CA GLN A 261 6.22 3.59 -8.93
C GLN A 261 5.55 3.51 -10.32
N GLN A 262 5.39 4.67 -10.95
CA GLN A 262 4.94 4.81 -12.33
C GLN A 262 5.93 5.63 -13.14
N GLY A 263 6.67 4.99 -14.04
CA GLY A 263 7.78 5.63 -14.73
C GLY A 263 8.96 5.92 -13.81
N ALA A 264 9.80 6.92 -14.15
CA ALA A 264 11.02 7.22 -13.41
C ALA A 264 10.79 8.07 -12.14
N GLU A 265 9.78 8.96 -12.16
CA GLU A 265 9.65 10.08 -11.20
C GLU A 265 8.29 10.16 -10.53
N ARG A 266 7.37 9.24 -10.85
CA ARG A 266 5.99 9.32 -10.33
C ARG A 266 5.67 8.16 -9.42
N ILE A 267 4.76 8.42 -8.48
CA ILE A 267 4.22 7.44 -7.55
C ILE A 267 2.70 7.50 -7.63
N VAL A 268 2.07 6.35 -7.88
CA VAL A 268 0.62 6.17 -7.80
C VAL A 268 0.27 5.76 -6.38
N VAL A 269 -0.74 6.40 -5.82
CA VAL A 269 -1.34 6.05 -4.53
C VAL A 269 -2.84 5.85 -4.73
N GLN A 270 -3.33 4.64 -4.47
CA GLN A 270 -4.74 4.31 -4.51
C GLN A 270 -5.19 3.92 -3.11
N LEU A 271 -6.25 4.55 -2.65
CA LEU A 271 -6.82 4.37 -1.31
C LEU A 271 -8.27 3.90 -1.41
N PRO A 272 -8.50 2.58 -1.58
CA PRO A 272 -9.85 2.06 -1.67
C PRO A 272 -10.65 2.30 -0.39
N GLY A 273 -11.91 2.71 -0.53
CA GLY A 273 -12.83 2.94 0.59
C GLY A 273 -12.62 4.24 1.37
N VAL A 274 -11.61 5.05 1.03
CA VAL A 274 -11.41 6.37 1.65
C VAL A 274 -12.41 7.35 1.06
N GLN A 275 -13.22 7.98 1.93
CA GLN A 275 -14.23 8.97 1.55
C GLN A 275 -13.79 10.40 1.88
N ASP A 276 -12.91 10.57 2.87
CA ASP A 276 -12.33 11.86 3.24
C ASP A 276 -11.05 12.14 2.45
N THR A 277 -11.24 12.73 1.28
CA THR A 277 -10.15 13.09 0.36
C THR A 277 -9.23 14.16 0.94
N ALA A 278 -9.80 15.12 1.68
CA ALA A 278 -9.04 16.24 2.22
C ALA A 278 -8.03 15.76 3.27
N ARG A 279 -8.47 14.88 4.18
CA ARG A 279 -7.61 14.27 5.20
C ARG A 279 -6.55 13.35 4.58
N ALA A 280 -6.92 12.55 3.59
CA ALA A 280 -5.97 11.70 2.88
C ALA A 280 -4.88 12.54 2.17
N LYS A 281 -5.28 13.60 1.48
CA LYS A 281 -4.38 14.55 0.82
C LYS A 281 -3.44 15.25 1.81
N ASP A 282 -3.96 15.66 2.93
CA ASP A 282 -3.17 16.30 3.98
C ASP A 282 -2.10 15.35 4.52
N ILE A 283 -2.45 14.12 4.91
CA ILE A 283 -1.50 13.13 5.44
C ILE A 283 -0.44 12.71 4.40
N ILE A 284 -0.83 12.51 3.15
CA ILE A 284 0.08 12.11 2.06
C ILE A 284 0.97 13.27 1.65
N GLY A 285 0.40 14.48 1.52
CA GLY A 285 1.06 15.66 0.96
C GLY A 285 1.97 16.41 1.92
N ARG A 286 1.84 16.20 3.23
CA ARG A 286 2.69 16.89 4.21
C ARG A 286 4.14 16.46 4.08
N THR A 287 5.01 17.40 3.74
CA THR A 287 6.48 17.22 3.65
C THR A 287 7.16 17.69 4.92
N ALA A 288 6.67 17.24 6.08
CA ALA A 288 7.24 17.68 7.34
C ALA A 288 8.57 16.95 7.63
N THR A 289 9.63 17.69 7.84
CA THR A 289 10.94 17.20 8.30
C THR A 289 11.29 17.91 9.60
N LEU A 290 11.62 17.15 10.65
CA LEU A 290 12.08 17.71 11.90
C LEU A 290 13.60 17.86 11.87
N GLU A 291 14.10 19.02 12.30
CA GLU A 291 15.51 19.23 12.60
C GLU A 291 15.69 19.74 14.03
N SER A 292 16.70 19.24 14.70
CA SER A 292 17.15 19.76 15.98
C SER A 292 18.41 20.60 15.78
N ARG A 293 18.42 21.83 16.33
CA ARG A 293 19.54 22.77 16.24
C ARG A 293 19.77 23.49 17.56
N LEU A 294 21.02 23.85 17.84
CA LEU A 294 21.33 24.75 18.97
C LEU A 294 20.82 26.17 18.65
N ALA A 295 20.07 26.76 19.56
CA ALA A 295 19.72 28.15 19.47
C ALA A 295 20.86 29.06 19.99
N ASP A 296 20.83 30.34 19.64
CA ASP A 296 21.81 31.29 20.16
C ASP A 296 21.62 31.46 21.68
N PRO A 297 22.69 31.31 22.48
CA PRO A 297 22.57 31.41 23.93
C PRO A 297 22.30 32.85 24.44
N LEU A 298 22.62 33.86 23.66
CA LEU A 298 22.42 35.26 24.02
C LEU A 298 21.08 35.80 23.50
N VAL A 299 20.72 35.43 22.27
CA VAL A 299 19.51 35.90 21.60
C VAL A 299 18.82 34.71 20.92
N SER A 300 18.06 33.95 21.69
CA SER A 300 17.34 32.76 21.16
C SER A 300 16.12 33.13 20.30
N THR A 301 15.57 34.35 20.46
CA THR A 301 14.43 34.86 19.67
C THR A 301 14.60 36.33 19.38
N ILE A 302 14.20 36.75 18.16
CA ILE A 302 14.18 38.18 17.74
C ILE A 302 12.80 38.55 17.19
N GLY A 303 12.52 39.84 17.11
CA GLY A 303 11.31 40.35 16.46
C GLY A 303 11.38 40.25 14.93
N ILE A 304 10.21 40.23 14.27
CA ILE A 304 10.14 40.26 12.80
C ILE A 304 10.68 41.62 12.33
N GLY A 305 11.74 41.62 11.51
CA GLY A 305 12.42 42.79 10.99
C GLY A 305 13.75 43.13 11.71
N GLU A 306 14.09 42.45 12.80
CA GLU A 306 15.40 42.57 13.43
C GLU A 306 16.46 41.78 12.68
N VAL A 307 17.70 42.27 12.65
CA VAL A 307 18.81 41.64 11.95
C VAL A 307 19.40 40.52 12.81
N PRO A 308 19.43 39.26 12.34
CA PRO A 308 20.00 38.15 13.10
C PRO A 308 21.53 38.29 13.22
N PRO A 309 22.15 37.71 14.25
CA PRO A 309 23.59 37.62 14.36
C PRO A 309 24.22 36.96 13.13
N PRO A 310 25.41 37.40 12.68
CA PRO A 310 26.05 36.85 11.50
C PRO A 310 26.33 35.33 11.64
N GLY A 311 26.01 34.59 10.59
CA GLY A 311 26.21 33.14 10.56
C GLY A 311 25.11 32.27 11.18
N MET A 312 24.02 32.88 11.64
CA MET A 312 22.84 32.17 12.17
C MET A 312 21.72 32.08 11.12
N ASP A 313 20.86 31.10 11.27
CA ASP A 313 19.62 30.94 10.51
C ASP A 313 18.46 31.36 11.40
N THR A 314 17.41 31.93 10.79
CA THR A 314 16.19 32.32 11.52
C THR A 314 14.98 31.56 10.98
N PHE A 315 14.12 31.12 11.91
CA PHE A 315 12.88 30.40 11.58
C PHE A 315 11.73 30.99 12.38
N ARG A 316 10.52 30.95 11.83
CA ARG A 316 9.32 31.48 12.46
C ARG A 316 9.04 30.81 13.80
N PHE A 317 8.76 31.58 14.84
CA PHE A 317 8.39 31.10 16.17
C PHE A 317 7.14 31.87 16.66
N GLY A 318 5.99 31.21 16.49
CA GLY A 318 4.70 31.86 16.72
C GLY A 318 4.39 32.98 15.72
N GLU A 319 3.51 33.92 16.08
CA GLU A 319 3.00 34.93 15.14
C GLU A 319 4.00 36.06 14.85
N ASN A 320 4.74 36.52 15.87
CA ASN A 320 5.52 37.78 15.79
C ASN A 320 7.01 37.63 16.15
N ARG A 321 7.54 36.43 16.22
CA ARG A 321 8.95 36.17 16.59
C ARG A 321 9.65 35.23 15.60
N LEU A 322 10.97 35.38 15.56
CA LEU A 322 11.86 34.45 14.85
C LEU A 322 12.81 33.80 15.86
N GLY A 323 12.93 32.51 15.83
CA GLY A 323 13.96 31.78 16.56
C GLY A 323 15.31 31.84 15.83
N VAL A 324 16.40 32.04 16.55
CA VAL A 324 17.76 32.19 16.03
C VAL A 324 18.58 30.93 16.32
N PHE A 325 19.09 30.27 15.28
CA PHE A 325 19.72 28.98 15.41
C PHE A 325 21.06 28.90 14.68
N LYS A 326 21.95 28.06 15.19
CA LYS A 326 23.16 27.67 14.46
C LYS A 326 22.82 26.89 13.19
N LYS A 327 23.65 27.01 12.16
CA LYS A 327 23.48 26.29 10.89
C LYS A 327 23.68 24.79 11.01
N SER A 328 24.38 24.33 12.07
CA SER A 328 24.63 22.91 12.31
C SER A 328 23.38 22.20 12.84
N VAL A 329 22.97 21.15 12.14
CA VAL A 329 21.87 20.28 12.55
C VAL A 329 22.44 19.23 13.50
N ILE A 330 21.79 19.00 14.64
CA ILE A 330 22.14 17.97 15.62
C ILE A 330 21.70 16.61 15.08
N PHE A 331 20.41 16.52 14.75
CA PHE A 331 19.82 15.36 14.04
C PHE A 331 18.64 15.82 13.18
N SER A 332 18.28 15.02 12.20
CA SER A 332 17.11 15.22 11.34
C SER A 332 16.11 14.08 11.50
N GLY A 333 14.90 14.27 10.99
CA GLY A 333 13.77 13.35 11.17
C GLY A 333 13.99 11.93 10.66
N ASP A 334 14.99 11.68 9.82
CA ASP A 334 15.41 10.35 9.37
C ASP A 334 16.00 9.48 10.50
N ARG A 335 16.46 10.09 11.60
CA ARG A 335 16.96 9.40 12.80
C ARG A 335 15.86 9.04 13.80
N ILE A 336 14.62 9.45 13.55
CA ILE A 336 13.48 9.14 14.41
C ILE A 336 13.00 7.72 14.10
N THR A 337 13.01 6.86 15.11
CA THR A 337 12.53 5.48 15.01
C THR A 337 11.08 5.35 15.46
N ASP A 338 10.65 6.17 16.41
CA ASP A 338 9.27 6.21 16.90
C ASP A 338 8.90 7.59 17.43
N ALA A 339 7.63 7.94 17.28
CA ALA A 339 7.05 9.15 17.84
C ALA A 339 5.62 8.85 18.30
N SER A 340 5.28 9.23 19.53
CA SER A 340 3.96 9.00 20.10
C SER A 340 3.46 10.23 20.87
N ALA A 341 2.20 10.57 20.69
CA ALA A 341 1.59 11.61 21.50
C ALA A 341 1.49 11.16 22.96
N GLY A 342 1.61 12.11 23.86
CA GLY A 342 1.55 11.90 25.30
C GLY A 342 1.30 13.21 26.03
N PHE A 343 1.65 13.23 27.31
CA PHE A 343 1.55 14.44 28.14
C PHE A 343 2.86 14.72 28.84
N ASP A 344 3.16 16.00 29.04
CA ASP A 344 4.28 16.43 29.84
C ASP A 344 3.98 16.28 31.35
N GLN A 345 4.95 16.64 32.19
CA GLN A 345 4.81 16.59 33.66
C GLN A 345 3.68 17.49 34.18
N ASN A 346 3.26 18.48 33.39
CA ASN A 346 2.18 19.43 33.70
C ASN A 346 0.84 19.02 33.06
N GLN A 347 0.73 17.77 32.55
CA GLN A 347 -0.44 17.25 31.83
C GLN A 347 -0.82 18.04 30.57
N ARG A 348 0.15 18.71 29.92
CA ARG A 348 -0.06 19.38 28.64
C ARG A 348 0.31 18.42 27.50
N PRO A 349 -0.37 18.56 26.34
CA PRO A 349 -0.07 17.72 25.20
C PRO A 349 1.40 17.83 24.78
N ALA A 350 2.02 16.68 24.50
CA ALA A 350 3.41 16.58 24.14
C ALA A 350 3.65 15.36 23.22
N VAL A 351 4.80 15.31 22.55
CA VAL A 351 5.18 14.21 21.67
C VAL A 351 6.47 13.56 22.21
N ASN A 352 6.39 12.27 22.52
CA ASN A 352 7.53 11.45 22.87
C ASN A 352 8.26 11.01 21.61
N ILE A 353 9.57 11.20 21.56
CA ILE A 353 10.42 10.86 20.42
C ILE A 353 11.44 9.81 20.84
N SER A 354 11.67 8.84 19.97
CA SER A 354 12.76 7.87 20.07
C SER A 354 13.66 7.99 18.84
N LEU A 355 14.97 8.11 19.06
CA LEU A 355 15.99 8.14 18.01
C LEU A 355 16.63 6.76 17.83
N ASP A 356 17.25 6.55 16.66
CA ASP A 356 18.13 5.42 16.42
C ASP A 356 19.42 5.53 17.27
N ALA A 357 20.21 4.47 17.28
CA ALA A 357 21.45 4.43 18.08
C ALA A 357 22.49 5.50 17.67
N ALA A 358 22.50 5.92 16.41
CA ALA A 358 23.40 6.95 15.92
C ALA A 358 22.92 8.34 16.32
N GLY A 359 21.61 8.64 16.11
CA GLY A 359 20.99 9.88 16.54
C GLY A 359 21.06 10.06 18.06
N GLY A 360 20.83 9.01 18.82
CA GLY A 360 20.95 9.03 20.28
C GLY A 360 22.36 9.36 20.77
N ARG A 361 23.40 8.83 20.11
CA ARG A 361 24.80 9.17 20.45
C ARG A 361 25.13 10.63 20.18
N VAL A 362 24.75 11.12 18.99
CA VAL A 362 24.97 12.53 18.63
C VAL A 362 24.21 13.47 19.59
N MET A 363 22.95 13.11 19.90
CA MET A 363 22.14 13.87 20.87
C MET A 363 22.80 13.92 22.24
N GLN A 364 23.31 12.78 22.72
CA GLN A 364 23.99 12.64 23.99
C GLN A 364 25.28 13.49 24.06
N GLU A 365 26.12 13.41 23.02
CA GLU A 365 27.38 14.17 22.93
C GLU A 365 27.12 15.68 22.92
N VAL A 366 26.21 16.14 22.02
CA VAL A 366 25.91 17.57 21.89
C VAL A 366 25.24 18.13 23.15
N THR A 367 24.32 17.39 23.79
CA THR A 367 23.66 17.88 25.01
C THR A 367 24.61 17.91 26.20
N ARG A 368 25.56 16.95 26.32
CA ARG A 368 26.61 16.96 27.34
C ARG A 368 27.48 18.23 27.28
N GLU A 369 27.89 18.63 26.08
CA GLU A 369 28.74 19.81 25.86
C GLU A 369 28.01 21.15 25.97
N ASN A 370 26.68 21.13 25.91
CA ASN A 370 25.87 22.34 25.82
C ASN A 370 24.80 22.43 26.91
N ILE A 371 25.05 21.85 28.10
CA ILE A 371 24.16 21.98 29.26
C ILE A 371 24.00 23.47 29.60
N GLY A 372 22.77 23.88 29.87
CA GLY A 372 22.41 25.29 30.15
C GLY A 372 22.18 26.17 28.92
N LYS A 373 22.49 25.66 27.69
CA LYS A 373 22.22 26.41 26.45
C LYS A 373 20.87 26.04 25.87
N PRO A 374 20.23 26.95 25.09
CA PRO A 374 18.96 26.67 24.45
C PRO A 374 19.14 25.80 23.19
N MET A 375 18.24 24.86 23.00
CA MET A 375 18.10 23.99 21.84
C MET A 375 16.67 24.09 21.31
N GLY A 376 16.49 24.09 19.99
CA GLY A 376 15.16 24.12 19.40
C GLY A 376 14.91 22.98 18.42
N MET A 377 13.63 22.68 18.29
CA MET A 377 13.09 21.76 17.30
C MET A 377 12.37 22.55 16.22
N ILE A 378 12.78 22.36 14.97
CA ILE A 378 12.30 23.12 13.82
C ILE A 378 11.62 22.12 12.89
N LEU A 379 10.35 22.36 12.60
CA LEU A 379 9.58 21.61 11.61
C LEU A 379 9.68 22.31 10.26
N PHE A 380 10.19 21.63 9.27
CA PHE A 380 10.23 22.13 7.89
C PHE A 380 9.04 21.55 7.11
N GLU A 381 8.19 22.43 6.62
CA GLU A 381 7.09 22.06 5.74
C GLU A 381 7.15 22.90 4.47
N LYS A 382 7.17 22.24 3.30
CA LYS A 382 7.28 22.90 1.97
C LYS A 382 8.45 23.92 1.90
N GLY A 383 9.58 23.58 2.53
CA GLY A 383 10.79 24.44 2.55
C GLY A 383 10.75 25.61 3.53
N LYS A 384 9.67 25.79 4.27
CA LYS A 384 9.56 26.80 5.33
C LYS A 384 9.78 26.14 6.69
N GLY A 385 10.70 26.68 7.48
CA GLY A 385 10.97 26.23 8.85
C GLY A 385 10.11 26.96 9.87
N GLU A 386 9.43 26.20 10.74
CA GLU A 386 8.70 26.71 11.89
C GLU A 386 9.23 26.07 13.17
N VAL A 387 9.48 26.89 14.16
CA VAL A 387 10.02 26.43 15.45
C VAL A 387 8.88 25.89 16.31
N LEU A 388 8.94 24.59 16.63
CA LEU A 388 7.96 23.95 17.51
C LEU A 388 8.20 24.29 18.97
N THR A 389 9.48 24.27 19.38
CA THR A 389 9.86 24.57 20.77
C THR A 389 11.31 25.02 20.85
N ILE A 390 11.61 25.87 21.82
CA ILE A 390 12.95 26.24 22.25
C ILE A 390 13.02 25.92 23.75
N ALA A 391 13.90 25.02 24.14
CA ALA A 391 14.05 24.59 25.52
C ALA A 391 15.52 24.59 25.92
N THR A 392 15.80 24.94 27.18
CA THR A 392 17.15 24.87 27.74
C THR A 392 17.52 23.42 28.03
N ILE A 393 18.70 23.00 27.61
CA ILE A 393 19.27 21.67 27.87
C ILE A 393 19.54 21.56 29.37
N GLN A 394 18.74 20.77 30.09
CA GLN A 394 18.85 20.61 31.53
C GLN A 394 19.82 19.49 31.94
N GLY A 395 20.18 18.63 31.00
CA GLY A 395 21.05 17.49 31.23
C GLY A 395 21.39 16.76 29.95
N GLU A 396 22.09 15.66 30.09
CA GLU A 396 22.45 14.77 28.99
C GLU A 396 21.21 14.00 28.51
N PHE A 397 20.80 14.18 27.26
CA PHE A 397 19.69 13.46 26.64
C PHE A 397 20.22 12.30 25.80
N GLY A 398 19.62 11.13 25.99
CA GLY A 398 19.92 9.95 25.17
C GLY A 398 19.02 9.83 23.94
N SER A 399 18.65 8.59 23.61
CA SER A 399 17.80 8.29 22.46
C SER A 399 16.32 8.61 22.66
N LYS A 400 15.88 8.98 23.85
CA LYS A 400 14.46 9.31 24.16
C LYS A 400 14.35 10.70 24.75
N PHE A 401 13.44 11.51 24.23
CA PHE A 401 13.13 12.84 24.72
C PHE A 401 11.68 13.22 24.35
N GLN A 402 11.21 14.35 24.84
CA GLN A 402 9.84 14.82 24.65
C GLN A 402 9.81 16.23 24.05
N ILE A 403 8.96 16.45 23.05
CA ILE A 403 8.64 17.76 22.53
C ILE A 403 7.38 18.25 23.25
N THR A 404 7.51 19.33 24.01
CA THR A 404 6.42 19.99 24.74
C THR A 404 5.89 21.21 23.99
N GLY A 405 4.79 21.81 24.48
CA GLY A 405 4.24 23.06 23.93
C GLY A 405 3.26 22.87 22.78
N GLN A 406 2.70 21.66 22.61
CA GLN A 406 1.62 21.45 21.66
C GLN A 406 0.32 22.08 22.17
N PRO A 407 -0.42 22.82 21.32
CA PRO A 407 -1.63 23.55 21.76
C PRO A 407 -2.78 22.58 22.10
N THR A 408 -2.94 21.49 21.35
CA THR A 408 -4.00 20.49 21.53
C THR A 408 -3.46 19.07 21.47
N THR A 409 -4.23 18.12 21.98
CA THR A 409 -3.90 16.68 21.84
C THR A 409 -3.95 16.23 20.39
N GLU A 410 -4.84 16.82 19.59
CA GLU A 410 -4.93 16.54 18.16
C GLU A 410 -3.65 16.97 17.44
N SER A 411 -3.16 18.19 17.71
CA SER A 411 -1.89 18.70 17.19
C SER A 411 -0.71 17.80 17.58
N ALA A 412 -0.69 17.30 18.83
CA ALA A 412 0.34 16.37 19.28
C ALA A 412 0.24 15.01 18.55
N ASN A 413 -0.98 14.51 18.32
CA ASN A 413 -1.20 13.28 17.57
C ASN A 413 -0.78 13.41 16.10
N ASP A 414 -1.17 14.50 15.44
CA ASP A 414 -0.81 14.77 14.04
C ASP A 414 0.70 14.91 13.88
N LEU A 415 1.35 15.66 14.81
CA LEU A 415 2.81 15.77 14.81
C LEU A 415 3.48 14.42 15.05
N ALA A 416 3.02 13.64 16.01
CA ALA A 416 3.56 12.30 16.28
C ALA A 416 3.42 11.39 15.07
N LEU A 417 2.28 11.42 14.39
CA LEU A 417 2.00 10.65 13.17
C LEU A 417 2.95 11.06 12.04
N LEU A 418 3.12 12.35 11.79
CA LEU A 418 4.04 12.87 10.78
C LEU A 418 5.48 12.46 11.05
N LEU A 419 5.92 12.53 12.30
CA LEU A 419 7.29 12.19 12.71
C LEU A 419 7.54 10.69 12.66
N ARG A 420 6.57 9.86 13.08
CA ARG A 420 6.64 8.39 13.01
C ARG A 420 6.67 7.89 11.57
N ALA A 421 5.85 8.46 10.69
CA ALA A 421 5.81 8.12 9.29
C ALA A 421 7.11 8.46 8.55
N GLY A 422 7.95 9.31 9.13
CA GLY A 422 9.25 9.70 8.62
C GLY A 422 9.19 10.84 7.60
N SER A 423 10.35 11.45 7.37
CA SER A 423 10.51 12.48 6.35
C SER A 423 10.54 11.88 4.95
N LEU A 424 9.98 12.60 3.98
CA LEU A 424 10.15 12.27 2.57
C LEU A 424 11.62 12.47 2.16
N ALA A 425 12.16 11.52 1.41
CA ALA A 425 13.51 11.65 0.87
C ALA A 425 13.61 12.80 -0.13
N ALA A 426 12.54 13.03 -0.90
CA ALA A 426 12.36 14.18 -1.77
C ALA A 426 10.94 14.74 -1.64
N PRO A 427 10.73 16.04 -1.83
CA PRO A 427 9.40 16.62 -1.94
C PRO A 427 8.58 15.96 -3.04
N MET A 428 7.26 15.96 -2.87
CA MET A 428 6.33 15.43 -3.88
C MET A 428 5.18 16.40 -4.07
N GLU A 429 4.68 16.46 -5.30
CA GLU A 429 3.49 17.25 -5.66
C GLU A 429 2.40 16.32 -6.19
N ILE A 430 1.15 16.56 -5.81
CA ILE A 430 -0.01 15.87 -6.37
C ILE A 430 -0.30 16.50 -7.73
N ILE A 431 -0.02 15.75 -8.81
CA ILE A 431 -0.28 16.22 -10.19
C ILE A 431 -1.62 15.76 -10.71
N GLU A 432 -2.20 14.73 -10.13
CA GLU A 432 -3.53 14.24 -10.47
C GLU A 432 -4.23 13.72 -9.22
N GLU A 433 -5.50 14.07 -9.09
CA GLU A 433 -6.40 13.61 -8.04
C GLU A 433 -7.71 13.17 -8.67
N ARG A 434 -8.15 11.95 -8.36
CA ARG A 434 -9.45 11.42 -8.77
C ARG A 434 -10.15 10.81 -7.57
N THR A 435 -11.40 11.18 -7.39
CA THR A 435 -12.26 10.55 -6.38
C THR A 435 -13.31 9.69 -7.08
N ILE A 436 -13.39 8.43 -6.71
CA ILE A 436 -14.40 7.48 -7.20
C ILE A 436 -15.41 7.27 -6.09
N GLY A 437 -16.65 7.69 -6.35
CA GLY A 437 -17.72 7.52 -5.37
C GLY A 437 -18.08 6.04 -5.18
N PRO A 438 -18.54 5.63 -3.98
CA PRO A 438 -18.95 4.25 -3.70
C PRO A 438 -20.11 3.78 -4.59
N SER A 439 -21.00 4.66 -5.00
CA SER A 439 -22.11 4.36 -5.90
C SER A 439 -21.64 3.90 -7.29
N LEU A 440 -20.58 4.52 -7.84
CA LEU A 440 -19.98 4.12 -9.11
C LEU A 440 -19.32 2.74 -8.98
N GLY A 441 -18.67 2.46 -7.85
CA GLY A 441 -18.10 1.15 -7.56
C GLY A 441 -19.16 0.05 -7.52
N ALA A 442 -20.28 0.29 -6.83
CA ALA A 442 -21.41 -0.65 -6.78
C ALA A 442 -22.01 -0.91 -8.16
N GLU A 443 -22.17 0.13 -8.98
CA GLU A 443 -22.67 0.00 -10.36
C GLU A 443 -21.71 -0.82 -11.24
N ASN A 444 -20.39 -0.62 -11.11
CA ASN A 444 -19.37 -1.38 -11.81
C ASN A 444 -19.39 -2.87 -11.40
N ILE A 445 -19.58 -3.16 -10.12
CA ILE A 445 -19.74 -4.54 -9.62
C ILE A 445 -20.98 -5.19 -10.24
N GLU A 446 -22.12 -4.53 -10.16
CA GLU A 446 -23.39 -5.05 -10.70
C GLU A 446 -23.27 -5.35 -12.20
N LYS A 447 -22.79 -4.38 -12.99
CA LYS A 447 -22.59 -4.52 -14.44
C LYS A 447 -21.59 -5.63 -14.76
N GLY A 448 -20.46 -5.69 -14.04
CA GLY A 448 -19.41 -6.68 -14.24
C GLY A 448 -19.91 -8.10 -13.97
N PHE A 449 -20.55 -8.35 -12.82
CA PHE A 449 -21.10 -9.67 -12.50
C PHE A 449 -22.27 -10.07 -13.40
N LYS A 450 -23.12 -9.12 -13.78
CA LYS A 450 -24.22 -9.37 -14.71
C LYS A 450 -23.73 -9.80 -16.09
N SER A 451 -22.68 -9.13 -16.59
CA SER A 451 -22.02 -9.50 -17.84
C SER A 451 -21.39 -10.89 -17.77
N LEU A 452 -20.73 -11.22 -16.65
CA LEU A 452 -20.15 -12.54 -16.39
C LEU A 452 -21.21 -13.64 -16.38
N LEU A 453 -22.35 -13.41 -15.69
CA LEU A 453 -23.48 -14.35 -15.63
C LEU A 453 -24.14 -14.57 -16.99
N ILE A 454 -24.33 -13.50 -17.76
CA ILE A 454 -24.89 -13.61 -19.12
C ILE A 454 -23.93 -14.40 -20.01
N GLY A 455 -22.63 -14.09 -20.00
CA GLY A 455 -21.62 -14.83 -20.75
C GLY A 455 -21.58 -16.32 -20.36
N PHE A 456 -21.61 -16.62 -19.07
CA PHE A 456 -21.69 -18.00 -18.56
C PHE A 456 -22.94 -18.72 -19.05
N ALA A 457 -24.11 -18.08 -18.98
CA ALA A 457 -25.38 -18.67 -19.42
C ALA A 457 -25.37 -18.97 -20.94
N CYS A 458 -24.87 -18.06 -21.77
CA CYS A 458 -24.74 -18.26 -23.21
C CYS A 458 -23.83 -19.46 -23.52
N ILE A 459 -22.67 -19.54 -22.87
CA ILE A 459 -21.74 -20.66 -23.00
C ILE A 459 -22.40 -21.98 -22.55
N ALA A 460 -23.09 -21.96 -21.41
CA ALA A 460 -23.77 -23.14 -20.87
C ALA A 460 -24.85 -23.67 -21.82
N ILE A 461 -25.67 -22.79 -22.37
CA ILE A 461 -26.72 -23.17 -23.35
C ILE A 461 -26.08 -23.76 -24.59
N PHE A 462 -25.07 -23.13 -25.15
CA PHE A 462 -24.35 -23.63 -26.31
C PHE A 462 -23.74 -25.01 -26.07
N MET A 463 -23.03 -25.19 -24.96
CA MET A 463 -22.38 -26.45 -24.64
C MET A 463 -23.37 -27.60 -24.41
N MET A 464 -24.45 -27.35 -23.68
CA MET A 464 -25.48 -28.37 -23.46
C MET A 464 -26.21 -28.74 -24.76
N ALA A 465 -26.51 -27.76 -25.62
CA ALA A 465 -27.16 -28.03 -26.90
C ALA A 465 -26.26 -28.80 -27.87
N TYR A 466 -24.96 -28.45 -27.95
CA TYR A 466 -24.05 -29.00 -28.94
C TYR A 466 -23.40 -30.34 -28.51
N TYR A 467 -23.04 -30.48 -27.22
CA TYR A 467 -22.37 -31.69 -26.68
C TYR A 467 -23.24 -32.53 -25.77
N LEU A 468 -24.52 -32.20 -25.57
CA LEU A 468 -25.49 -32.90 -24.74
C LEU A 468 -24.96 -33.17 -23.32
N LEU A 469 -24.88 -34.42 -22.88
CA LEU A 469 -24.45 -34.80 -21.53
C LEU A 469 -22.98 -34.43 -21.27
N PHE A 470 -22.11 -34.54 -22.25
CA PHE A 470 -20.71 -34.07 -22.12
C PHE A 470 -20.64 -32.58 -22.02
N GLY A 471 -21.55 -31.83 -22.69
CA GLY A 471 -21.73 -30.41 -22.50
C GLY A 471 -22.16 -30.03 -21.08
N THR A 472 -23.07 -30.80 -20.49
CA THR A 472 -23.49 -30.62 -19.09
C THR A 472 -22.31 -30.83 -18.14
N PHE A 473 -21.48 -31.87 -18.35
CA PHE A 473 -20.26 -32.05 -17.54
C PHE A 473 -19.27 -30.92 -17.70
N SER A 474 -19.10 -30.38 -18.91
CA SER A 474 -18.25 -29.23 -19.19
C SER A 474 -18.76 -27.95 -18.47
N VAL A 475 -20.07 -27.73 -18.45
CA VAL A 475 -20.69 -26.59 -17.74
C VAL A 475 -20.48 -26.70 -16.23
N ILE A 476 -20.66 -27.89 -15.66
CA ILE A 476 -20.39 -28.13 -14.23
C ILE A 476 -18.90 -27.90 -13.92
N ALA A 477 -17.98 -28.37 -14.79
CA ALA A 477 -16.56 -28.12 -14.64
C ALA A 477 -16.22 -26.63 -14.73
N LEU A 478 -16.91 -25.87 -15.60
CA LEU A 478 -16.76 -24.42 -15.71
C LEU A 478 -17.25 -23.69 -14.45
N ALA A 479 -18.39 -24.12 -13.87
CA ALA A 479 -18.88 -23.57 -12.60
C ALA A 479 -17.89 -23.84 -11.45
N VAL A 480 -17.32 -25.04 -11.41
CA VAL A 480 -16.28 -25.41 -10.43
C VAL A 480 -15.00 -24.57 -10.65
N ASN A 481 -14.62 -24.33 -11.91
CA ASN A 481 -13.48 -23.44 -12.20
C ASN A 481 -13.70 -22.03 -11.61
N LEU A 482 -14.87 -21.45 -11.82
CA LEU A 482 -15.19 -20.13 -11.28
C LEU A 482 -15.18 -20.13 -9.73
N LEU A 483 -15.76 -21.16 -9.12
CA LEU A 483 -15.72 -21.34 -7.67
C LEU A 483 -14.29 -21.42 -7.13
N LEU A 484 -13.43 -22.22 -7.75
CA LEU A 484 -12.04 -22.36 -7.35
C LEU A 484 -11.24 -21.07 -7.57
N LEU A 485 -11.49 -20.37 -8.68
CA LEU A 485 -10.85 -19.07 -8.95
C LEU A 485 -11.17 -18.05 -7.86
N ILE A 486 -12.46 -17.89 -7.53
CA ILE A 486 -12.91 -16.98 -6.44
C ILE A 486 -12.28 -17.41 -5.12
N SER A 487 -12.27 -18.72 -4.83
CA SER A 487 -11.67 -19.24 -3.61
C SER A 487 -10.18 -18.92 -3.48
N VAL A 488 -9.41 -19.17 -4.54
CA VAL A 488 -7.96 -18.91 -4.54
C VAL A 488 -7.67 -17.41 -4.42
N LEU A 489 -8.46 -16.56 -5.09
CA LEU A 489 -8.36 -15.11 -4.94
C LEU A 489 -8.63 -14.67 -3.50
N SER A 490 -9.66 -15.25 -2.85
CA SER A 490 -9.96 -14.97 -1.43
C SER A 490 -8.87 -15.50 -0.48
N MET A 491 -8.35 -16.70 -0.71
CA MET A 491 -7.26 -17.26 0.10
C MET A 491 -5.97 -16.44 0.03
N LEU A 492 -5.64 -15.96 -1.17
CA LEU A 492 -4.45 -15.12 -1.39
C LEU A 492 -4.69 -13.66 -1.04
N GLN A 493 -5.91 -13.29 -0.63
CA GLN A 493 -6.33 -11.91 -0.43
C GLN A 493 -5.94 -11.02 -1.63
N ALA A 494 -6.13 -11.54 -2.84
CA ALA A 494 -5.81 -10.82 -4.06
C ALA A 494 -6.90 -9.79 -4.37
N THR A 495 -6.49 -8.54 -4.62
CA THR A 495 -7.41 -7.44 -4.88
C THR A 495 -8.11 -7.58 -6.23
N LEU A 496 -9.45 -7.70 -6.21
CA LEU A 496 -10.26 -7.72 -7.42
C LEU A 496 -10.46 -6.29 -7.94
N THR A 497 -10.05 -6.05 -9.19
CA THR A 497 -10.24 -4.79 -9.91
C THR A 497 -11.22 -4.96 -11.07
N LEU A 498 -11.70 -3.88 -11.67
CA LEU A 498 -12.57 -3.96 -12.86
C LEU A 498 -11.90 -4.73 -14.02
N PRO A 499 -10.62 -4.51 -14.38
CA PRO A 499 -9.89 -5.39 -15.30
C PRO A 499 -9.76 -6.84 -14.81
N GLY A 500 -9.73 -7.06 -13.49
CA GLY A 500 -9.77 -8.41 -12.90
C GLY A 500 -11.08 -9.15 -13.19
N ILE A 501 -12.23 -8.46 -13.15
CA ILE A 501 -13.52 -9.05 -13.58
C ILE A 501 -13.49 -9.40 -15.07
N ALA A 502 -12.90 -8.54 -15.92
CA ALA A 502 -12.71 -8.85 -17.33
C ALA A 502 -11.80 -10.09 -17.54
N ALA A 503 -10.75 -10.24 -16.73
CA ALA A 503 -9.91 -11.44 -16.74
C ALA A 503 -10.66 -12.71 -16.31
N MET A 504 -11.62 -12.61 -15.35
CA MET A 504 -12.49 -13.73 -14.99
C MET A 504 -13.37 -14.16 -16.16
N ALA A 505 -13.94 -13.20 -16.90
CA ALA A 505 -14.72 -13.50 -18.10
C ALA A 505 -13.86 -14.16 -19.20
N LEU A 506 -12.63 -13.69 -19.39
CA LEU A 506 -11.66 -14.31 -20.31
C LEU A 506 -11.28 -15.72 -19.85
N ALA A 507 -11.05 -15.93 -18.55
CA ALA A 507 -10.74 -17.24 -17.98
C ALA A 507 -11.86 -18.27 -18.20
N LEU A 508 -13.14 -17.82 -18.17
CA LEU A 508 -14.27 -18.70 -18.54
C LEU A 508 -14.18 -19.16 -20.00
N GLY A 509 -13.85 -18.26 -20.92
CA GLY A 509 -13.65 -18.60 -22.34
C GLY A 509 -12.53 -19.61 -22.56
N MET A 510 -11.38 -19.43 -21.90
CA MET A 510 -10.25 -20.37 -21.99
C MET A 510 -10.56 -21.73 -21.32
N ALA A 511 -11.29 -21.72 -20.21
CA ALA A 511 -11.66 -22.94 -19.51
C ALA A 511 -12.62 -23.80 -20.33
N ILE A 512 -13.57 -23.17 -21.05
CA ILE A 512 -14.48 -23.91 -21.92
C ILE A 512 -13.76 -24.48 -23.13
N ASP A 513 -12.79 -23.76 -23.71
CA ASP A 513 -12.00 -24.25 -24.84
C ASP A 513 -11.27 -25.55 -24.51
N SER A 514 -10.70 -25.68 -23.33
CA SER A 514 -10.11 -26.94 -22.85
C SER A 514 -11.11 -28.08 -22.82
N ASN A 515 -12.36 -27.83 -22.39
CA ASN A 515 -13.42 -28.86 -22.41
C ASN A 515 -13.90 -29.19 -23.84
N VAL A 516 -13.96 -28.19 -24.72
CA VAL A 516 -14.26 -28.38 -26.16
C VAL A 516 -13.21 -29.28 -26.81
N LEU A 517 -11.92 -29.00 -26.58
CA LEU A 517 -10.82 -29.83 -27.08
C LEU A 517 -10.94 -31.31 -26.63
N ILE A 518 -11.25 -31.53 -25.36
CA ILE A 518 -11.48 -32.87 -24.83
C ILE A 518 -12.66 -33.55 -25.56
N ASN A 519 -13.79 -32.87 -25.66
CA ASN A 519 -15.00 -33.38 -26.28
C ASN A 519 -14.77 -33.71 -27.77
N GLU A 520 -14.10 -32.84 -28.52
CA GLU A 520 -13.78 -33.09 -29.93
C GLU A 520 -12.78 -34.24 -30.12
N ARG A 521 -11.77 -34.36 -29.22
CA ARG A 521 -10.88 -35.55 -29.25
C ARG A 521 -11.63 -36.85 -29.00
N ILE A 522 -12.58 -36.85 -28.06
CA ILE A 522 -13.43 -38.04 -27.84
C ILE A 522 -14.27 -38.34 -29.09
N ARG A 523 -14.84 -37.31 -29.76
CA ARG A 523 -15.58 -37.46 -31.01
C ARG A 523 -14.69 -38.02 -32.14
N GLU A 524 -13.45 -37.56 -32.23
CA GLU A 524 -12.47 -38.02 -33.20
C GLU A 524 -12.15 -39.53 -33.02
N GLU A 525 -11.91 -39.97 -31.78
CA GLU A 525 -11.67 -41.36 -31.46
C GLU A 525 -12.90 -42.26 -31.79
N LEU A 526 -14.11 -41.73 -31.52
CA LEU A 526 -15.34 -42.42 -31.91
C LEU A 526 -15.51 -42.54 -33.44
N ARG A 527 -15.10 -41.50 -34.20
CA ARG A 527 -15.07 -41.53 -35.67
C ARG A 527 -14.11 -42.59 -36.20
N ASN A 528 -12.96 -42.75 -35.54
CA ASN A 528 -11.94 -43.74 -35.84
C ASN A 528 -12.32 -45.17 -35.42
N GLY A 529 -13.57 -45.37 -34.91
CA GLY A 529 -14.08 -46.70 -34.56
C GLY A 529 -13.68 -47.18 -33.16
N ALA A 530 -13.08 -46.34 -32.31
CA ALA A 530 -12.74 -46.73 -30.95
C ALA A 530 -13.98 -47.04 -30.11
N ALA A 531 -13.89 -48.05 -29.23
CA ALA A 531 -14.95 -48.34 -28.27
C ALA A 531 -15.19 -47.16 -27.33
N PRO A 532 -16.44 -46.89 -26.87
CA PRO A 532 -16.79 -45.72 -26.08
C PRO A 532 -15.90 -45.45 -24.85
N HIS A 533 -15.55 -46.49 -24.08
CA HIS A 533 -14.65 -46.36 -22.92
C HIS A 533 -13.21 -45.99 -23.34
N THR A 534 -12.72 -46.57 -24.46
CA THR A 534 -11.40 -46.28 -25.01
C THR A 534 -11.36 -44.84 -25.54
N ALA A 535 -12.40 -44.44 -26.28
CA ALA A 535 -12.52 -43.08 -26.82
C ALA A 535 -12.47 -42.03 -25.72
N ILE A 536 -13.15 -42.25 -24.59
CA ILE A 536 -13.08 -41.33 -23.41
C ILE A 536 -11.63 -41.27 -22.91
N SER A 537 -10.97 -42.42 -22.65
CA SER A 537 -9.63 -42.42 -22.07
C SER A 537 -8.61 -41.74 -22.98
N VAL A 538 -8.56 -42.18 -24.23
CA VAL A 538 -7.61 -41.70 -25.23
C VAL A 538 -7.86 -40.22 -25.57
N GLY A 539 -9.15 -39.80 -25.62
CA GLY A 539 -9.53 -38.41 -25.86
C GLY A 539 -9.01 -37.48 -24.77
N PHE A 540 -9.16 -37.84 -23.49
CA PHE A 540 -8.59 -37.05 -22.37
C PHE A 540 -7.05 -37.04 -22.42
N ASP A 541 -6.41 -38.20 -22.69
CA ASP A 541 -4.95 -38.30 -22.67
C ASP A 541 -4.30 -37.54 -23.86
N LYS A 542 -4.90 -37.57 -25.06
CA LYS A 542 -4.44 -36.80 -26.22
C LYS A 542 -4.72 -35.30 -26.08
N ALA A 543 -5.88 -34.90 -25.54
CA ALA A 543 -6.21 -33.49 -25.32
C ALA A 543 -5.28 -32.83 -24.28
N TRP A 544 -4.83 -33.61 -23.27
CA TRP A 544 -3.97 -33.10 -22.20
C TRP A 544 -2.71 -32.41 -22.70
N ALA A 545 -1.99 -33.00 -23.65
CA ALA A 545 -0.75 -32.41 -24.18
C ALA A 545 -1.02 -31.04 -24.81
N THR A 546 -2.05 -30.94 -25.66
CA THR A 546 -2.43 -29.70 -26.32
C THR A 546 -2.90 -28.63 -25.31
N ILE A 547 -3.70 -29.04 -24.31
CA ILE A 547 -4.17 -28.13 -23.24
C ILE A 547 -2.98 -27.62 -22.42
N LEU A 548 -2.02 -28.49 -22.09
CA LEU A 548 -0.83 -28.10 -21.34
C LEU A 548 0.01 -27.07 -22.10
N ASP A 549 0.31 -27.36 -23.38
CA ASP A 549 1.13 -26.47 -24.22
C ASP A 549 0.51 -25.08 -24.36
N SER A 550 -0.79 -25.02 -24.67
CA SER A 550 -1.52 -23.76 -24.81
C SER A 550 -1.57 -22.98 -23.49
N ASN A 551 -1.88 -23.64 -22.37
CA ASN A 551 -1.99 -22.99 -21.08
C ASN A 551 -0.62 -22.53 -20.54
N VAL A 552 0.47 -23.30 -20.76
CA VAL A 552 1.83 -22.89 -20.37
C VAL A 552 2.26 -21.64 -21.15
N THR A 553 2.01 -21.60 -22.45
CA THR A 553 2.33 -20.41 -23.28
C THR A 553 1.58 -19.16 -22.78
N THR A 554 0.29 -19.31 -22.49
CA THR A 554 -0.55 -18.22 -21.99
C THR A 554 -0.15 -17.81 -20.57
N LEU A 555 0.25 -18.78 -19.72
CA LEU A 555 0.74 -18.51 -18.37
C LEU A 555 2.04 -17.73 -18.39
N ILE A 556 2.97 -18.02 -19.31
CA ILE A 556 4.22 -17.25 -19.49
C ILE A 556 3.90 -15.78 -19.80
N ALA A 557 2.96 -15.53 -20.73
CA ALA A 557 2.51 -14.17 -21.03
C ALA A 557 1.88 -13.48 -19.81
N GLY A 558 1.03 -14.21 -19.06
CA GLY A 558 0.43 -13.72 -17.82
C GLY A 558 1.47 -13.39 -16.75
N LEU A 559 2.49 -14.23 -16.57
CA LEU A 559 3.60 -13.97 -15.64
C LEU A 559 4.45 -12.77 -16.06
N ALA A 560 4.68 -12.56 -17.35
CA ALA A 560 5.33 -11.35 -17.84
C ALA A 560 4.52 -10.09 -17.51
N LEU A 561 3.19 -10.12 -17.70
CA LEU A 561 2.30 -9.03 -17.30
C LEU A 561 2.30 -8.82 -15.77
N LEU A 562 2.42 -9.87 -14.99
CA LEU A 562 2.50 -9.78 -13.53
C LEU A 562 3.82 -9.14 -13.07
N ALA A 563 4.93 -9.48 -13.72
CA ALA A 563 6.27 -8.98 -13.38
C ALA A 563 6.47 -7.52 -13.80
N PHE A 564 6.02 -7.15 -14.99
CA PHE A 564 6.25 -5.82 -15.57
C PHE A 564 5.01 -4.90 -15.54
N GLY A 565 3.83 -5.45 -15.24
CA GLY A 565 2.59 -4.69 -15.15
C GLY A 565 2.51 -3.83 -13.90
N SER A 566 1.78 -2.72 -14.00
CA SER A 566 1.50 -1.81 -12.90
C SER A 566 0.01 -1.59 -12.74
N GLY A 567 -0.44 -1.30 -11.52
CA GLY A 567 -1.83 -0.97 -11.20
C GLY A 567 -2.85 -1.98 -11.72
N PRO A 568 -3.82 -1.51 -12.53
CA PRO A 568 -4.89 -2.34 -13.05
C PRO A 568 -4.43 -3.55 -13.88
N ILE A 569 -3.30 -3.41 -14.60
CA ILE A 569 -2.71 -4.51 -15.40
C ILE A 569 -2.26 -5.66 -14.51
N LYS A 570 -1.68 -5.34 -13.36
CA LYS A 570 -1.25 -6.36 -12.39
C LYS A 570 -2.45 -7.13 -11.81
N GLY A 571 -3.55 -6.42 -11.48
CA GLY A 571 -4.80 -7.05 -11.05
C GLY A 571 -5.38 -8.01 -12.10
N PHE A 572 -5.40 -7.59 -13.38
CA PHE A 572 -5.76 -8.45 -14.50
C PHE A 572 -4.86 -9.71 -14.56
N ALA A 573 -3.53 -9.52 -14.50
CA ALA A 573 -2.55 -10.61 -14.64
C ALA A 573 -2.68 -11.66 -13.53
N VAL A 574 -2.92 -11.24 -12.27
CA VAL A 574 -3.14 -12.15 -11.14
C VAL A 574 -4.34 -13.05 -11.41
N VAL A 575 -5.49 -12.47 -11.74
CA VAL A 575 -6.73 -13.22 -12.01
C VAL A 575 -6.56 -14.14 -13.21
N HIS A 576 -5.87 -13.68 -14.26
CA HIS A 576 -5.60 -14.43 -15.47
C HIS A 576 -4.72 -15.67 -15.19
N CYS A 577 -3.59 -15.49 -14.50
CA CYS A 577 -2.69 -16.61 -14.15
C CYS A 577 -3.38 -17.65 -13.26
N LEU A 578 -4.10 -17.21 -12.24
CA LEU A 578 -4.85 -18.09 -11.36
C LEU A 578 -5.99 -18.79 -12.11
N GLY A 579 -6.68 -18.08 -13.02
CA GLY A 579 -7.70 -18.62 -13.88
C GLY A 579 -7.20 -19.76 -14.78
N ILE A 580 -5.99 -19.65 -15.32
CA ILE A 580 -5.34 -20.72 -16.09
C ILE A 580 -5.10 -21.96 -15.21
N LEU A 581 -4.54 -21.79 -14.01
CA LEU A 581 -4.24 -22.89 -13.11
C LEU A 581 -5.52 -23.61 -12.67
N THR A 582 -6.57 -22.87 -12.30
CA THR A 582 -7.85 -23.46 -11.89
C THR A 582 -8.58 -24.11 -13.07
N SER A 583 -8.47 -23.56 -14.30
CA SER A 583 -9.05 -24.14 -15.51
C SER A 583 -8.42 -25.48 -15.88
N MET A 584 -7.10 -25.61 -15.77
CA MET A 584 -6.39 -26.88 -16.00
C MET A 584 -6.87 -27.96 -15.02
N PHE A 585 -7.01 -27.61 -13.73
CA PHE A 585 -7.53 -28.55 -12.74
C PHE A 585 -8.98 -28.95 -13.04
N SER A 586 -9.85 -27.98 -13.32
CA SER A 586 -11.29 -28.24 -13.55
C SER A 586 -11.55 -29.00 -14.85
N ALA A 587 -10.89 -28.64 -15.96
CA ALA A 587 -11.12 -29.28 -17.24
C ALA A 587 -10.55 -30.71 -17.31
N VAL A 588 -9.35 -30.91 -16.77
CA VAL A 588 -8.66 -32.22 -16.93
C VAL A 588 -8.91 -33.13 -15.74
N PHE A 589 -8.83 -32.61 -14.53
CA PHE A 589 -8.90 -33.45 -13.33
C PHE A 589 -10.36 -33.67 -12.88
N TYR A 590 -11.11 -32.57 -12.73
CA TYR A 590 -12.48 -32.62 -12.25
C TYR A 590 -13.44 -33.18 -13.31
N SER A 591 -13.40 -32.66 -14.56
CA SER A 591 -14.26 -33.12 -15.66
C SER A 591 -14.07 -34.60 -15.94
N ARG A 592 -12.82 -35.11 -16.00
CA ARG A 592 -12.53 -36.55 -16.13
C ARG A 592 -13.11 -37.36 -14.97
N GLY A 593 -13.00 -36.84 -13.75
CA GLY A 593 -13.59 -37.45 -12.56
C GLY A 593 -15.11 -37.62 -12.69
N LEU A 594 -15.81 -36.55 -13.14
CA LEU A 594 -17.25 -36.54 -13.34
C LEU A 594 -17.71 -37.52 -14.44
N VAL A 595 -17.02 -37.52 -15.60
CA VAL A 595 -17.28 -38.45 -16.69
C VAL A 595 -17.06 -39.91 -16.25
N ASN A 596 -16.00 -40.17 -15.49
CA ASN A 596 -15.73 -41.49 -14.95
C ASN A 596 -16.74 -41.94 -13.87
N LEU A 597 -17.27 -41.01 -13.07
CA LEU A 597 -18.30 -41.32 -12.08
C LEU A 597 -19.59 -41.78 -12.75
N TRP A 598 -19.93 -41.18 -13.90
CA TRP A 598 -21.15 -41.51 -14.66
C TRP A 598 -20.97 -42.75 -15.55
N TYR A 599 -20.00 -42.73 -16.44
CA TYR A 599 -19.78 -43.78 -17.43
C TYR A 599 -18.95 -44.95 -16.90
N GLY A 600 -18.09 -44.77 -15.94
CA GLY A 600 -17.21 -45.80 -15.39
C GLY A 600 -17.93 -46.91 -14.63
N ARG A 601 -19.19 -46.73 -14.22
CA ARG A 601 -20.04 -47.73 -13.58
C ARG A 601 -20.81 -48.60 -14.60
N GLN A 602 -20.91 -48.15 -15.85
CA GLN A 602 -21.66 -48.85 -16.90
C GLN A 602 -20.76 -49.92 -17.57
N LYS A 603 -21.14 -51.20 -17.49
CA LYS A 603 -20.38 -52.32 -18.06
C LYS A 603 -20.38 -52.32 -19.60
N LYS A 604 -21.47 -51.90 -20.25
CA LYS A 604 -21.61 -51.77 -21.70
C LYS A 604 -22.23 -50.42 -22.03
N ILE A 605 -21.50 -49.61 -22.79
CA ILE A 605 -21.98 -48.33 -23.32
C ILE A 605 -22.21 -48.55 -24.82
N GLN A 606 -23.45 -48.43 -25.27
CA GLN A 606 -23.80 -48.57 -26.69
C GLN A 606 -23.51 -47.27 -27.45
N LYS A 607 -23.80 -46.10 -26.85
CA LYS A 607 -23.62 -44.80 -27.47
C LYS A 607 -23.29 -43.75 -26.41
N LEU A 608 -22.34 -42.83 -26.69
CA LEU A 608 -22.04 -41.70 -25.85
C LEU A 608 -22.97 -40.51 -26.20
N ALA A 609 -23.51 -39.84 -25.21
CA ALA A 609 -24.32 -38.63 -25.38
C ALA A 609 -23.38 -37.42 -25.51
N ILE A 610 -22.68 -37.29 -26.65
CA ILE A 610 -21.69 -36.26 -26.97
C ILE A 610 -22.09 -35.42 -28.19
N GLY A 611 -23.36 -35.46 -28.59
CA GLY A 611 -23.88 -34.84 -29.80
C GLY A 611 -23.60 -35.62 -31.09
N GLN A 612 -23.68 -34.99 -32.23
CA GLN A 612 -23.50 -35.64 -33.51
C GLN A 612 -22.03 -35.99 -33.75
N VAL A 613 -21.76 -37.27 -34.00
CA VAL A 613 -20.47 -37.77 -34.48
C VAL A 613 -20.61 -37.96 -35.99
N TRP A 614 -20.11 -36.99 -36.75
CA TRP A 614 -20.13 -37.09 -38.20
C TRP A 614 -19.18 -38.23 -38.66
N ARG A 615 -19.69 -39.21 -39.40
CA ARG A 615 -18.89 -40.26 -40.06
C ARG A 615 -18.90 -39.97 -41.57
N PRO A 616 -17.73 -39.94 -42.23
CA PRO A 616 -17.73 -39.91 -43.69
C PRO A 616 -18.51 -41.12 -44.17
N GLN A 617 -19.44 -40.92 -45.09
CA GLN A 617 -20.04 -42.07 -45.79
C GLN A 617 -18.93 -42.75 -46.56
N GLU A 618 -18.65 -44.02 -46.21
CA GLU A 618 -17.85 -44.87 -47.08
C GLU A 618 -18.57 -44.91 -48.45
N LYS A 619 -17.86 -44.38 -49.50
CA LYS A 619 -18.29 -44.50 -50.87
C LYS A 619 -18.04 -45.92 -51.34
#